data_712aaabf97125d1f8c876a1df0a4efaf
#
_entry.id   712aaabf97125d1f8c876a1df0a4efaf
#
_cell.length_a   1.000
_cell.length_b   1.000
_cell.length_c   1.000
_cell.angle_alpha   90.00
_cell.angle_beta   90.00
_cell.angle_gamma   90.00
#
_symmetry.space_group_name_H-M   'P 1'
#
loop_
_entity.id
_entity.type
_entity.pdbx_description
1 polymer ?
#
loop_
_entity_poly.entity_id
_entity_poly.type
_entity_poly.pdbx_seq_one_letter_code
_entity_poly.pdbx_strand_id
1 'polypeptide(L)'
;KKKGINFDVAIVDPPRTGLGYLAKNLLDVDAKKIVYVSCNPSTLARDLKVLTRKYKIRRIQPIDMFPGTAAVEAVVELIRK
;
A
#
# COMPACT_ATOMS: atom_id res chain seq x y z
N LYS A 1 3.14 -3.05 16.62
CA LYS A 1 3.58 -1.68 16.43
C LYS A 1 4.51 -1.25 17.56
N LYS A 2 5.52 -0.51 17.25
CA LYS A 2 6.49 -0.04 18.22
C LYS A 2 6.29 1.41 18.55
N LYS A 3 6.26 1.70 19.82
CA LYS A 3 6.09 3.07 20.27
C LYS A 3 7.39 3.84 20.15
N GLY A 4 7.26 5.11 19.79
CA GLY A 4 8.40 6.00 19.74
C GLY A 4 9.28 5.83 18.52
N ILE A 5 8.87 4.98 17.58
CA ILE A 5 9.61 4.78 16.35
C ILE A 5 8.85 5.44 15.22
N ASN A 6 9.50 6.36 14.55
CA ASN A 6 8.95 7.02 13.38
C ASN A 6 9.63 6.43 12.16
N PHE A 7 8.82 5.97 11.23
CA PHE A 7 9.32 5.43 9.97
C PHE A 7 9.20 6.51 8.90
N ASP A 8 10.27 6.70 8.15
CA ASP A 8 10.17 7.60 7.00
C ASP A 8 9.40 6.93 5.88
N VAL A 9 9.67 5.67 5.62
CA VAL A 9 9.02 4.92 4.55
C VAL A 9 8.66 3.53 5.05
N ALA A 10 7.43 3.14 4.81
CA ALA A 10 6.98 1.77 5.05
C ALA A 10 6.70 1.13 3.69
N ILE A 11 7.33 -0.01 3.44
CA ILE A 11 7.11 -0.75 2.20
C ILE A 11 6.28 -1.97 2.53
N VAL A 12 5.15 -2.12 1.86
CA VAL A 12 4.26 -3.25 2.10
C VAL A 12 4.03 -4.00 0.80
N ASP A 13 4.08 -5.32 0.91
CA ASP A 13 3.88 -6.22 -0.21
C ASP A 13 2.91 -7.30 0.24
N PRO A 14 1.63 -6.98 0.35
CA PRO A 14 0.67 -7.92 0.91
C PRO A 14 0.39 -9.07 -0.04
N PRO A 15 -0.18 -10.16 0.49
CA PRO A 15 -0.60 -11.27 -0.37
C PRO A 15 -1.76 -10.84 -1.25
N ARG A 16 -2.19 -11.74 -2.15
CA ARG A 16 -3.27 -11.43 -3.09
C ARG A 16 -4.58 -11.06 -2.40
N THR A 17 -4.76 -11.52 -1.18
CA THR A 17 -5.94 -11.18 -0.40
C THR A 17 -5.88 -9.75 0.15
N GLY A 18 -4.75 -9.07 -0.01
CA GLY A 18 -4.59 -7.71 0.47
C GLY A 18 -4.27 -7.66 1.94
N LEU A 19 -4.28 -6.46 2.49
CA LEU A 19 -3.96 -6.26 3.90
C LEU A 19 -5.10 -6.66 4.82
N GLY A 20 -6.34 -6.57 4.33
CA GLY A 20 -7.47 -6.82 5.18
C GLY A 20 -7.50 -5.83 6.34
N TYR A 21 -7.77 -6.32 7.54
CA TYR A 21 -7.78 -5.43 8.70
C TYR A 21 -6.39 -4.96 9.10
N LEU A 22 -5.34 -5.54 8.52
CA LEU A 22 -4.00 -5.04 8.76
C LEU A 22 -3.81 -3.63 8.20
N ALA A 23 -4.66 -3.20 7.28
CA ALA A 23 -4.62 -1.83 6.78
C ALA A 23 -4.85 -0.83 7.91
N LYS A 24 -5.71 -1.16 8.85
CA LYS A 24 -5.93 -0.29 10.00
C LYS A 24 -4.69 -0.23 10.89
N ASN A 25 -4.00 -1.36 11.04
CA ASN A 25 -2.77 -1.38 11.82
C ASN A 25 -1.71 -0.51 11.16
N LEU A 26 -1.70 -0.49 9.84
CA LEU A 26 -0.75 0.34 9.12
C LEU A 26 -0.99 1.82 9.36
N LEU A 27 -2.25 2.21 9.59
CA LEU A 27 -2.55 3.59 9.95
C LEU A 27 -1.96 4.00 11.29
N ASP A 28 -1.72 3.04 12.18
CA ASP A 28 -1.11 3.32 13.47
C ASP A 28 0.41 3.46 13.38
N VAL A 29 1.00 2.97 12.29
CA VAL A 29 2.41 3.18 12.04
C VAL A 29 2.60 4.61 11.59
N ASP A 30 3.53 5.32 12.21
CA ASP A 30 3.68 6.74 11.95
C ASP A 30 4.68 6.98 10.81
N ALA A 31 4.46 6.31 9.70
CA ALA A 31 5.30 6.47 8.53
C ALA A 31 4.87 7.70 7.75
N LYS A 32 5.84 8.42 7.23
CA LYS A 32 5.55 9.59 6.40
C LYS A 32 5.14 9.19 5.00
N LYS A 33 5.58 8.03 4.55
CA LYS A 33 5.32 7.55 3.21
C LYS A 33 5.09 6.05 3.25
N ILE A 34 4.15 5.60 2.46
CA ILE A 34 3.89 4.16 2.29
C ILE A 34 4.08 3.83 0.82
N VAL A 35 4.81 2.77 0.56
CA VAL A 35 4.92 2.19 -0.78
C VAL A 35 4.21 0.85 -0.75
N TYR A 36 3.13 0.74 -1.49
CA TYR A 36 2.28 -0.44 -1.51
C TYR A 36 2.47 -1.13 -2.85
N VAL A 37 2.92 -2.37 -2.82
CA VAL A 37 3.11 -3.17 -4.02
C VAL A 37 1.96 -4.17 -4.08
N SER A 38 1.15 -4.10 -5.11
CA SER A 38 -0.06 -4.91 -5.22
C SER A 38 -0.04 -5.76 -6.47
N CYS A 39 -0.47 -7.00 -6.35
CA CYS A 39 -0.70 -7.88 -7.49
C CYS A 39 -2.18 -8.10 -7.74
N ASN A 40 -3.07 -7.45 -6.99
CA ASN A 40 -4.51 -7.64 -7.12
C ASN A 40 -5.22 -6.30 -7.03
N PRO A 41 -5.73 -5.78 -8.16
CA PRO A 41 -6.37 -4.45 -8.15
C PRO A 41 -7.58 -4.35 -7.24
N SER A 42 -8.32 -5.44 -7.09
CA SER A 42 -9.53 -5.42 -6.25
C SER A 42 -9.20 -5.18 -4.79
N THR A 43 -8.22 -5.93 -4.28
CA THR A 43 -7.82 -5.76 -2.88
C THR A 43 -7.05 -4.48 -2.68
N LEU A 44 -6.33 -4.02 -3.69
CA LEU A 44 -5.67 -2.72 -3.63
C LEU A 44 -6.67 -1.60 -3.41
N ALA A 45 -7.75 -1.60 -4.20
CA ALA A 45 -8.76 -0.56 -4.07
C ALA A 45 -9.39 -0.57 -2.69
N ARG A 46 -9.64 -1.76 -2.16
CA ARG A 46 -10.20 -1.90 -0.83
C ARG A 46 -9.25 -1.36 0.24
N ASP A 47 -7.98 -1.71 0.14
CA ASP A 47 -6.99 -1.27 1.12
C ASP A 47 -6.75 0.22 1.03
N LEU A 48 -6.76 0.79 -0.17
CA LEU A 48 -6.59 2.23 -0.33
C LEU A 48 -7.72 3.02 0.32
N LYS A 49 -8.92 2.44 0.34
CA LYS A 49 -10.04 3.10 1.00
C LYS A 49 -9.73 3.34 2.48
N VAL A 50 -9.05 2.40 3.10
CA VAL A 50 -8.67 2.54 4.51
C VAL A 50 -7.48 3.48 4.64
N LEU A 51 -6.46 3.28 3.82
CA LEU A 51 -5.21 4.04 3.96
C LEU A 51 -5.38 5.51 3.65
N THR A 52 -6.31 5.85 2.77
CA THR A 52 -6.52 7.26 2.40
C THR A 52 -7.18 8.07 3.51
N ARG A 53 -7.53 7.44 4.61
CA ARG A 53 -7.98 8.19 5.79
C ARG A 53 -6.88 9.07 6.35
N LYS A 54 -5.63 8.61 6.28
CA LYS A 54 -4.48 9.36 6.79
C LYS A 54 -3.47 9.73 5.72
N TYR A 55 -3.54 9.08 4.58
CA TYR A 55 -2.55 9.26 3.52
C TYR A 55 -3.25 9.70 2.27
N LYS A 56 -2.52 10.38 1.41
CA LYS A 56 -3.04 10.68 0.09
C LYS A 56 -2.18 9.98 -0.94
N ILE A 57 -2.81 9.59 -2.03
CA ILE A 57 -2.12 8.91 -3.11
C ILE A 57 -1.31 9.94 -3.88
N ARG A 58 -0.01 9.70 -3.93
CA ARG A 58 0.87 10.56 -4.69
C ARG A 58 1.07 10.05 -6.10
N ARG A 59 1.17 8.72 -6.24
CA ARG A 59 1.47 8.14 -7.54
C ARG A 59 0.96 6.71 -7.55
N ILE A 60 0.42 6.30 -8.69
CA ILE A 60 0.12 4.90 -8.97
C ILE A 60 0.84 4.55 -10.24
N GLN A 61 1.68 3.51 -10.17
CA GLN A 61 2.45 3.09 -11.33
C GLN A 61 2.19 1.61 -11.58
N PRO A 62 1.53 1.27 -12.68
CA PRO A 62 1.38 -0.13 -13.04
C PRO A 62 2.69 -0.70 -13.53
N ILE A 63 2.96 -1.94 -13.18
CA ILE A 63 4.16 -2.64 -13.61
C ILE A 63 3.72 -3.94 -14.27
N ASP A 64 4.11 -4.11 -15.51
CA ASP A 64 3.83 -5.32 -16.27
C ASP A 64 5.05 -6.22 -16.19
N MET A 65 5.05 -7.11 -15.22
CA MET A 65 6.21 -7.91 -14.89
C MET A 65 6.52 -8.96 -15.94
N PHE A 66 5.49 -9.54 -16.53
CA PHE A 66 5.66 -10.64 -17.47
C PHE A 66 4.80 -10.37 -18.70
N PRO A 67 5.41 -9.95 -19.80
CA PRO A 67 4.66 -9.71 -21.03
C PRO A 67 3.89 -10.97 -21.42
N GLY A 68 2.66 -10.79 -21.83
CA GLY A 68 1.83 -11.90 -22.25
C GLY A 68 1.08 -12.63 -21.16
N THR A 69 1.29 -12.26 -19.91
CA THR A 69 0.52 -12.83 -18.82
C THR A 69 -0.57 -11.85 -18.37
N ALA A 70 -1.53 -12.37 -17.62
CA ALA A 70 -2.59 -11.54 -17.07
C ALA A 70 -2.17 -10.89 -15.76
N ALA A 71 -1.01 -11.22 -15.23
CA ALA A 71 -0.56 -10.71 -13.94
C ALA A 71 0.02 -9.31 -14.12
N VAL A 72 -0.59 -8.34 -13.46
CA VAL A 72 -0.14 -6.96 -13.46
C VAL A 72 0.06 -6.53 -12.03
N GLU A 73 1.22 -5.96 -11.75
CA GLU A 73 1.48 -5.38 -10.45
C GLU A 73 1.36 -3.87 -10.53
N ALA A 74 1.03 -3.27 -9.41
CA ALA A 74 0.97 -1.83 -9.30
C ALA A 74 1.70 -1.39 -8.04
N VAL A 75 2.44 -0.30 -8.18
CA VAL A 75 3.11 0.32 -7.04
C VAL A 75 2.40 1.62 -6.75
N VAL A 76 1.95 1.77 -5.52
CA VAL A 76 1.24 2.97 -5.10
C VAL A 76 2.07 3.68 -4.03
N GLU A 77 2.34 4.95 -4.28
CA GLU A 77 2.99 5.80 -3.31
C GLU A 77 1.96 6.62 -2.58
N LEU A 78 1.98 6.53 -1.26
CA LEU A 78 1.11 7.32 -0.43
C LEU A 78 1.95 8.18 0.49
N ILE A 79 1.54 9.43 0.66
CA ILE A 79 2.19 10.31 1.62
C ILE A 79 1.19 10.76 2.65
N ARG A 80 1.69 10.92 3.86
CA ARG A 80 0.86 11.33 4.97
C ARG A 80 0.27 12.71 4.72
N LYS A 81 -1.01 12.83 5.04
CA LYS A 81 -1.68 14.12 4.94
C LYS A 81 -1.15 15.10 5.96
#